data_b762236f7850ee86a9d7fc2a8d931ee1
#
_entry.id   b762236f7850ee86a9d7fc2a8d931ee1
#
_cell.length_a   1.000
_cell.length_b   1.000
_cell.length_c   1.000
_cell.angle_alpha   90.00
_cell.angle_beta   90.00
_cell.angle_gamma   90.00
#
_symmetry.space_group_name_H-M   'P 1'
#
loop_
_entity.id
_entity.type
_entity.pdbx_description
1 polymer ?
#
loop_
_entity_poly.entity_id
_entity_poly.type
_entity_poly.pdbx_seq_one_letter_code
_entity_poly.pdbx_strand_id
1 'polypeptide(L)'
;YSINSFEQDLIQYIKHENFTTIYSIDGVDEYVDDLISQNGLINLDARKYLDKLRVNKSENEINIMTKSAELATQAHIMAMKSGRAEVKECHLQSVIEAHFISNQSHWAYPSIVGGGDNATILHYSTNQDIIHDGELVLIDAGCEIDGYASDITRTWPVNGKFTDPQREIYELVLKAEKAAIQACQVGAPWKSFHEAASKVLAQGLIDLGILECSLEEALGDDFNGPYRNYFMHGTGHLLGLDVHDVGGGRQGDD
;
A
#
# COMPACT_ATOMS: atom_id res chain seq x y z
N TYR A 1 33.27 15.56 8.14
CA TYR A 1 33.76 15.45 6.77
C TYR A 1 32.94 16.36 5.87
N SER A 2 33.58 17.00 4.88
CA SER A 2 32.90 17.83 3.88
C SER A 2 32.41 16.96 2.74
N ILE A 3 31.21 17.23 2.19
CA ILE A 3 30.73 16.55 0.99
C ILE A 3 31.69 16.74 -0.20
N ASN A 4 32.42 17.87 -0.23
CA ASN A 4 33.37 18.18 -1.30
C ASN A 4 34.64 17.32 -1.26
N SER A 5 34.96 16.66 -0.15
CA SER A 5 36.09 15.74 0.00
C SER A 5 35.68 14.27 0.09
N PHE A 6 34.37 13.96 -0.09
CA PHE A 6 33.82 12.63 0.10
C PHE A 6 34.58 11.53 -0.64
N GLU A 7 34.82 11.73 -1.94
CA GLU A 7 35.54 10.75 -2.77
C GLU A 7 36.96 10.48 -2.22
N GLN A 8 37.72 11.54 -1.97
CA GLN A 8 39.11 11.44 -1.51
C GLN A 8 39.17 10.77 -0.13
N ASP A 9 38.31 11.21 0.78
CA ASP A 9 38.25 10.69 2.15
C ASP A 9 37.84 9.22 2.17
N LEU A 10 36.83 8.84 1.37
CA LEU A 10 36.36 7.47 1.26
C LEU A 10 37.44 6.54 0.71
N ILE A 11 38.06 6.90 -0.42
CA ILE A 11 39.10 6.10 -1.05
C ILE A 11 40.36 6.00 -0.18
N GLN A 12 40.73 7.09 0.49
CA GLN A 12 41.84 7.07 1.43
C GLN A 12 41.55 6.13 2.63
N TYR A 13 40.34 6.18 3.16
CA TYR A 13 39.91 5.28 4.25
C TYR A 13 39.91 3.83 3.82
N ILE A 14 39.33 3.49 2.66
CA ILE A 14 39.30 2.14 2.10
C ILE A 14 40.72 1.59 1.93
N LYS A 15 41.66 2.40 1.38
CA LYS A 15 43.05 2.00 1.19
C LYS A 15 43.79 1.84 2.51
N HIS A 16 43.56 2.71 3.48
CA HIS A 16 44.16 2.63 4.81
C HIS A 16 43.75 1.34 5.55
N GLU A 17 42.48 0.99 5.48
CA GLU A 17 41.94 -0.20 6.14
C GLU A 17 42.10 -1.49 5.30
N ASN A 18 42.65 -1.39 4.07
CA ASN A 18 42.83 -2.50 3.13
C ASN A 18 41.50 -3.23 2.79
N PHE A 19 40.40 -2.52 2.71
CA PHE A 19 39.14 -3.10 2.25
C PHE A 19 39.18 -3.40 0.75
N THR A 20 38.68 -4.58 0.37
CA THR A 20 38.55 -5.02 -1.02
C THR A 20 37.09 -5.12 -1.46
N THR A 21 36.19 -5.07 -0.50
CA THR A 21 34.74 -5.25 -0.73
C THR A 21 34.00 -4.10 -0.08
N ILE A 22 32.99 -3.60 -0.79
CA ILE A 22 32.04 -2.61 -0.30
C ILE A 22 30.62 -3.12 -0.49
N TYR A 23 29.72 -2.72 0.39
CA TYR A 23 28.30 -2.96 0.26
C TYR A 23 27.63 -1.63 -0.12
N SER A 24 27.00 -1.57 -1.29
CA SER A 24 26.22 -0.42 -1.75
C SER A 24 24.86 -0.85 -2.29
N ILE A 25 24.04 0.11 -2.66
CA ILE A 25 22.81 -0.14 -3.40
C ILE A 25 23.11 0.12 -4.87
N ASP A 26 23.52 -0.94 -5.56
CA ASP A 26 23.91 -0.91 -6.97
C ASP A 26 22.79 -0.35 -7.87
N GLY A 27 23.16 0.53 -8.81
CA GLY A 27 22.24 1.14 -9.77
C GLY A 27 21.40 2.32 -9.22
N VAL A 28 21.66 2.80 -8.00
CA VAL A 28 20.96 3.98 -7.43
C VAL A 28 21.71 5.26 -7.72
N ASP A 29 23.04 5.23 -7.67
CA ASP A 29 23.90 6.38 -7.95
C ASP A 29 25.08 5.98 -8.83
N GLU A 30 25.00 6.34 -10.12
CA GLU A 30 26.01 6.01 -11.13
C GLU A 30 27.41 6.51 -10.73
N TYR A 31 27.51 7.67 -10.09
CA TYR A 31 28.79 8.19 -9.62
C TYR A 31 29.42 7.30 -8.55
N VAL A 32 28.63 6.79 -7.60
CA VAL A 32 29.11 5.87 -6.56
C VAL A 32 29.50 4.53 -7.17
N ASP A 33 28.72 4.00 -8.10
CA ASP A 33 29.01 2.74 -8.78
C ASP A 33 30.30 2.83 -9.61
N ASP A 34 30.50 3.94 -10.32
CA ASP A 34 31.73 4.23 -11.05
C ASP A 34 32.94 4.34 -10.12
N LEU A 35 32.78 5.04 -8.99
CA LEU A 35 33.86 5.20 -8.00
C LEU A 35 34.30 3.84 -7.45
N ILE A 36 33.38 2.96 -7.15
CA ILE A 36 33.65 1.60 -6.66
C ILE A 36 34.42 0.80 -7.73
N SER A 37 33.91 0.80 -8.95
CA SER A 37 34.48 0.08 -10.10
C SER A 37 35.89 0.56 -10.45
N GLN A 38 36.10 1.89 -10.55
CA GLN A 38 37.39 2.50 -10.90
C GLN A 38 38.49 2.23 -9.88
N ASN A 39 38.12 1.98 -8.60
CA ASN A 39 39.07 1.64 -7.55
C ASN A 39 39.25 0.14 -7.35
N GLY A 40 38.70 -0.70 -8.24
CA GLY A 40 38.89 -2.16 -8.23
C GLY A 40 38.24 -2.85 -7.01
N LEU A 41 37.22 -2.25 -6.43
CA LEU A 41 36.50 -2.80 -5.31
C LEU A 41 35.42 -3.78 -5.79
N ILE A 42 35.19 -4.82 -4.99
CA ILE A 42 34.05 -5.73 -5.20
C ILE A 42 32.81 -5.08 -4.60
N ASN A 43 31.82 -4.79 -5.43
CA ASN A 43 30.52 -4.32 -4.96
C ASN A 43 29.59 -5.47 -4.67
N LEU A 44 29.03 -5.50 -3.46
CA LEU A 44 27.99 -6.43 -3.04
C LEU A 44 26.73 -5.66 -2.71
N ASP A 45 25.58 -6.16 -3.18
CA ASP A 45 24.29 -5.51 -2.96
C ASP A 45 23.91 -5.53 -1.46
N ALA A 46 23.80 -4.33 -0.88
CA ALA A 46 23.43 -4.13 0.51
C ALA A 46 21.92 -4.38 0.77
N ARG A 47 21.08 -4.37 -0.28
CA ARG A 47 19.62 -4.44 -0.16
C ARG A 47 19.16 -5.62 0.66
N LYS A 48 19.73 -6.80 0.45
CA LYS A 48 19.36 -8.03 1.19
C LYS A 48 19.58 -7.94 2.71
N TYR A 49 20.51 -7.12 3.16
CA TYR A 49 20.74 -6.88 4.59
C TYR A 49 19.81 -5.81 5.13
N LEU A 50 19.60 -4.73 4.35
CA LEU A 50 18.67 -3.66 4.70
C LEU A 50 17.24 -4.17 4.75
N ASP A 51 16.83 -4.99 3.79
CA ASP A 51 15.50 -5.59 3.74
C ASP A 51 15.25 -6.45 4.99
N LYS A 52 16.23 -7.26 5.42
CA LYS A 52 16.13 -8.06 6.66
C LYS A 52 15.91 -7.20 7.90
N LEU A 53 16.55 -6.03 7.98
CA LEU A 53 16.36 -5.09 9.07
C LEU A 53 14.97 -4.43 9.03
N ARG A 54 14.44 -4.19 7.84
CA ARG A 54 13.15 -3.51 7.62
C ARG A 54 11.93 -4.42 7.81
N VAL A 55 12.07 -5.73 7.56
CA VAL A 55 10.95 -6.69 7.69
C VAL A 55 10.41 -6.74 9.12
N ASN A 56 11.29 -6.83 10.11
CA ASN A 56 10.90 -6.91 11.51
C ASN A 56 10.96 -5.52 12.14
N LYS A 57 9.80 -4.94 12.40
CA LYS A 57 9.68 -3.62 13.03
C LYS A 57 9.91 -3.71 14.53
N SER A 58 10.73 -2.81 15.07
CA SER A 58 10.87 -2.59 16.50
C SER A 58 9.59 -1.99 17.12
N GLU A 59 9.47 -1.99 18.43
CA GLU A 59 8.34 -1.34 19.13
C GLU A 59 8.23 0.16 18.80
N ASN A 60 9.35 0.85 18.63
CA ASN A 60 9.34 2.27 18.28
C ASN A 60 8.80 2.49 16.86
N GLU A 61 9.18 1.66 15.89
CA GLU A 61 8.67 1.71 14.52
C GLU A 61 7.18 1.42 14.49
N ILE A 62 6.70 0.40 15.21
CA ILE A 62 5.28 0.08 15.34
C ILE A 62 4.51 1.24 15.95
N ASN A 63 5.05 1.92 16.96
CA ASN A 63 4.42 3.10 17.56
C ASN A 63 4.29 4.26 16.58
N ILE A 64 5.28 4.48 15.71
CA ILE A 64 5.23 5.51 14.65
C ILE A 64 4.17 5.13 13.61
N MET A 65 4.18 3.87 13.13
CA MET A 65 3.18 3.36 12.18
C MET A 65 1.75 3.46 12.76
N THR A 66 1.58 3.19 14.05
CA THR A 66 0.29 3.34 14.72
C THR A 66 -0.19 4.78 14.70
N LYS A 67 0.68 5.75 15.00
CA LYS A 67 0.35 7.18 14.92
C LYS A 67 -0.02 7.60 13.49
N SER A 68 0.73 7.12 12.49
CA SER A 68 0.43 7.36 11.08
C SER A 68 -0.96 6.82 10.71
N ALA A 69 -1.29 5.58 11.10
CA ALA A 69 -2.59 4.99 10.85
C ALA A 69 -3.74 5.71 11.58
N GLU A 70 -3.52 6.16 12.81
CA GLU A 70 -4.49 6.96 13.58
C GLU A 70 -4.77 8.30 12.91
N LEU A 71 -3.73 8.99 12.46
CA LEU A 71 -3.87 10.27 11.76
C LEU A 71 -4.62 10.11 10.43
N ALA A 72 -4.26 9.08 9.64
CA ALA A 72 -4.96 8.77 8.40
C ALA A 72 -6.43 8.40 8.65
N THR A 73 -6.72 7.62 9.70
CA THR A 73 -8.10 7.28 10.10
C THR A 73 -8.92 8.54 10.40
N GLN A 74 -8.35 9.51 11.11
CA GLN A 74 -9.03 10.77 11.40
C GLN A 74 -9.32 11.56 10.14
N ALA A 75 -8.37 11.61 9.19
CA ALA A 75 -8.54 12.25 7.90
C ALA A 75 -9.68 11.63 7.08
N HIS A 76 -9.76 10.30 7.01
CA HIS A 76 -10.86 9.58 6.37
C HIS A 76 -12.23 9.91 7.01
N ILE A 77 -12.31 9.95 8.34
CA ILE A 77 -13.53 10.34 9.06
C ILE A 77 -13.93 11.78 8.72
N MET A 78 -12.97 12.69 8.59
CA MET A 78 -13.23 14.07 8.20
C MET A 78 -13.75 14.16 6.75
N ALA A 79 -13.15 13.40 5.82
CA ALA A 79 -13.64 13.30 4.45
C ALA A 79 -15.08 12.77 4.39
N MET A 80 -15.38 11.69 5.12
CA MET A 80 -16.75 11.17 5.23
C MET A 80 -17.76 12.23 5.73
N LYS A 81 -17.38 13.01 6.76
CA LYS A 81 -18.22 14.10 7.29
C LYS A 81 -18.37 15.27 6.33
N SER A 82 -17.43 15.47 5.41
CA SER A 82 -17.44 16.52 4.40
C SER A 82 -18.17 16.10 3.11
N GLY A 83 -18.45 14.79 2.98
CA GLY A 83 -19.16 14.23 1.83
C GLY A 83 -20.58 14.74 1.72
N ARG A 84 -20.97 15.07 0.51
CA ARG A 84 -22.34 15.46 0.12
C ARG A 84 -22.48 15.31 -1.39
N ALA A 85 -23.68 15.18 -1.86
CA ALA A 85 -23.98 15.22 -3.29
C ALA A 85 -23.36 16.45 -3.96
N GLU A 86 -22.93 16.30 -5.19
CA GLU A 86 -22.31 17.34 -6.03
C GLU A 86 -20.97 17.88 -5.47
N VAL A 87 -20.30 17.15 -4.57
CA VAL A 87 -18.94 17.48 -4.13
C VAL A 87 -17.93 17.06 -5.21
N LYS A 88 -16.89 17.82 -5.39
CA LYS A 88 -15.76 17.42 -6.25
C LYS A 88 -14.81 16.49 -5.50
N GLU A 89 -14.24 15.53 -6.22
CA GLU A 89 -13.22 14.62 -5.70
C GLU A 89 -12.05 15.37 -5.05
N CYS A 90 -11.53 16.41 -5.73
CA CYS A 90 -10.44 17.25 -5.20
C CYS A 90 -10.79 17.97 -3.89
N HIS A 91 -12.07 18.21 -3.61
CA HIS A 91 -12.48 18.77 -2.32
C HIS A 91 -12.26 17.78 -1.19
N LEU A 92 -12.63 16.51 -1.39
CA LEU A 92 -12.39 15.44 -0.39
C LEU A 92 -10.89 15.16 -0.23
N GLN A 93 -10.13 15.16 -1.33
CA GLN A 93 -8.67 15.12 -1.30
C GLN A 93 -8.09 16.23 -0.43
N SER A 94 -8.52 17.48 -0.66
CA SER A 94 -8.02 18.63 0.10
C SER A 94 -8.32 18.54 1.61
N VAL A 95 -9.46 17.96 1.99
CA VAL A 95 -9.81 17.73 3.41
C VAL A 95 -8.81 16.78 4.07
N ILE A 96 -8.47 15.68 3.39
CA ILE A 96 -7.53 14.66 3.89
C ILE A 96 -6.12 15.24 3.99
N GLU A 97 -5.62 15.81 2.90
CA GLU A 97 -4.25 16.31 2.83
C GLU A 97 -4.01 17.53 3.73
N ALA A 98 -5.01 18.40 3.88
CA ALA A 98 -4.94 19.49 4.86
C ALA A 98 -4.82 18.97 6.30
N HIS A 99 -5.50 17.85 6.63
CA HIS A 99 -5.37 17.24 7.95
C HIS A 99 -3.97 16.66 8.17
N PHE A 100 -3.38 16.02 7.16
CA PHE A 100 -2.00 15.53 7.23
C PHE A 100 -1.03 16.70 7.46
N ILE A 101 -1.08 17.72 6.62
CA ILE A 101 -0.17 18.87 6.68
C ILE A 101 -0.31 19.62 8.01
N SER A 102 -1.54 19.83 8.51
CA SER A 102 -1.78 20.53 9.78
C SER A 102 -1.23 19.78 11.01
N ASN A 103 -0.95 18.48 10.87
CA ASN A 103 -0.34 17.64 11.88
C ASN A 103 1.14 17.31 11.58
N GLN A 104 1.82 18.16 10.76
CA GLN A 104 3.24 18.01 10.43
C GLN A 104 3.58 16.68 9.74
N SER A 105 2.64 16.16 8.96
CA SER A 105 2.75 14.95 8.18
C SER A 105 2.55 15.24 6.70
N HIS A 106 2.89 14.29 5.84
CA HIS A 106 2.67 14.35 4.41
C HIS A 106 1.87 13.13 3.96
N TRP A 107 1.32 13.16 2.74
CA TRP A 107 0.77 11.94 2.13
C TRP A 107 1.92 10.97 1.83
N ALA A 108 1.70 9.70 2.12
CA ALA A 108 2.66 8.62 1.83
C ALA A 108 2.69 8.26 0.33
N TYR A 109 1.60 8.53 -0.37
CA TYR A 109 1.41 8.37 -1.81
C TYR A 109 0.33 9.34 -2.30
N PRO A 110 0.27 9.66 -3.60
CA PRO A 110 -0.77 10.53 -4.14
C PRO A 110 -2.16 10.00 -3.79
N SER A 111 -2.95 10.81 -3.07
CA SER A 111 -4.29 10.41 -2.63
C SER A 111 -5.19 10.09 -3.82
N ILE A 112 -5.88 8.96 -3.75
CA ILE A 112 -6.85 8.51 -4.74
C ILE A 112 -8.25 8.83 -4.21
N VAL A 113 -9.02 9.60 -4.98
CA VAL A 113 -10.41 9.92 -4.66
C VAL A 113 -11.24 9.74 -5.92
N GLY A 114 -11.93 8.61 -6.03
CA GLY A 114 -12.77 8.29 -7.19
C GLY A 114 -14.24 8.21 -6.81
N GLY A 115 -15.10 8.99 -7.50
CA GLY A 115 -16.54 8.95 -7.41
C GLY A 115 -17.17 8.14 -8.54
N GLY A 116 -18.29 7.44 -8.29
CA GLY A 116 -18.98 6.69 -9.33
C GLY A 116 -18.06 5.72 -10.09
N ASP A 117 -18.03 5.83 -11.41
CA ASP A 117 -17.22 4.97 -12.28
C ASP A 117 -15.71 5.14 -12.06
N ASN A 118 -15.24 6.32 -11.63
CA ASN A 118 -13.83 6.56 -11.32
C ASN A 118 -13.34 5.68 -10.16
N ALA A 119 -14.22 5.28 -9.26
CA ALA A 119 -13.91 4.37 -8.15
C ALA A 119 -13.51 2.95 -8.62
N THR A 120 -13.75 2.61 -9.88
CA THR A 120 -13.38 1.32 -10.48
C THR A 120 -12.01 1.33 -11.17
N ILE A 121 -11.36 2.50 -11.25
CA ILE A 121 -10.06 2.68 -11.90
C ILE A 121 -8.97 2.55 -10.84
N LEU A 122 -8.14 1.49 -10.95
CA LEU A 122 -7.00 1.31 -10.04
C LEU A 122 -6.01 2.48 -10.15
N HIS A 123 -5.55 2.97 -9.00
CA HIS A 123 -4.62 4.11 -8.90
C HIS A 123 -5.14 5.39 -9.61
N TYR A 124 -6.46 5.60 -9.60
CA TYR A 124 -7.07 6.83 -10.12
C TYR A 124 -6.55 8.05 -9.36
N SER A 125 -5.89 8.98 -10.04
CA SER A 125 -5.22 10.13 -9.42
C SER A 125 -5.63 11.49 -10.00
N THR A 126 -6.62 11.51 -10.91
CA THR A 126 -7.08 12.76 -11.52
C THR A 126 -7.85 13.62 -10.51
N ASN A 127 -8.73 13.00 -9.72
CA ASN A 127 -9.46 13.62 -8.59
C ASN A 127 -10.17 14.94 -8.94
N GLN A 128 -10.82 15.05 -10.10
CA GLN A 128 -11.37 16.32 -10.58
C GLN A 128 -12.88 16.32 -10.81
N ASP A 129 -13.49 15.15 -10.88
CA ASP A 129 -14.89 15.02 -11.24
C ASP A 129 -15.84 15.34 -10.08
N ILE A 130 -17.10 15.54 -10.42
CA ILE A 130 -18.17 15.76 -9.46
C ILE A 130 -18.74 14.39 -9.08
N ILE A 131 -18.95 14.17 -7.79
CA ILE A 131 -19.57 12.96 -7.25
C ILE A 131 -21.07 13.26 -7.08
N HIS A 132 -21.90 12.56 -7.85
CA HIS A 132 -23.34 12.81 -7.86
C HIS A 132 -24.09 12.11 -6.73
N ASP A 133 -25.32 12.55 -6.47
CA ASP A 133 -26.15 11.95 -5.43
C ASP A 133 -26.37 10.45 -5.67
N GLY A 134 -26.18 9.65 -4.62
CA GLY A 134 -26.31 8.19 -4.67
C GLY A 134 -25.09 7.43 -5.19
N GLU A 135 -24.06 8.12 -5.67
CA GLU A 135 -22.80 7.47 -6.06
C GLU A 135 -21.95 7.06 -4.83
N LEU A 136 -21.18 6.01 -5.03
CA LEU A 136 -20.12 5.64 -4.09
C LEU A 136 -18.88 6.48 -4.36
N VAL A 137 -18.16 6.82 -3.30
CA VAL A 137 -16.81 7.35 -3.37
C VAL A 137 -15.85 6.39 -2.73
N LEU A 138 -14.79 6.05 -3.44
CA LEU A 138 -13.64 5.33 -2.94
C LEU A 138 -12.54 6.34 -2.65
N ILE A 139 -11.99 6.27 -1.45
CA ILE A 139 -10.81 7.04 -1.07
C ILE A 139 -9.73 6.07 -0.61
N ASP A 140 -8.57 6.19 -1.26
CA ASP A 140 -7.35 5.50 -0.89
C ASP A 140 -6.29 6.55 -0.57
N ALA A 141 -6.01 6.72 0.72
CA ALA A 141 -5.11 7.74 1.22
C ALA A 141 -4.47 7.33 2.54
N GLY A 142 -3.18 7.56 2.62
CA GLY A 142 -2.38 7.36 3.81
C GLY A 142 -1.38 8.48 3.99
N CYS A 143 -0.89 8.65 5.20
CA CYS A 143 0.13 9.63 5.53
C CYS A 143 1.43 8.97 5.95
N GLU A 144 2.47 9.80 6.03
CA GLU A 144 3.80 9.41 6.48
C GLU A 144 4.19 10.23 7.70
N ILE A 145 4.62 9.57 8.76
CA ILE A 145 5.21 10.19 9.95
C ILE A 145 6.61 9.59 10.17
N ASP A 146 7.62 10.45 10.24
CA ASP A 146 9.01 10.06 10.46
C ASP A 146 9.48 8.95 9.48
N GLY A 147 9.04 9.01 8.23
CA GLY A 147 9.35 8.05 7.18
C GLY A 147 8.46 6.80 7.16
N TYR A 148 7.54 6.60 8.11
CA TYR A 148 6.67 5.43 8.17
C TYR A 148 5.28 5.74 7.64
N ALA A 149 4.88 4.96 6.62
CA ALA A 149 3.62 5.11 5.93
C ALA A 149 2.43 4.48 6.67
N SER A 150 1.25 5.01 6.40
CA SER A 150 -0.03 4.32 6.54
C SER A 150 -0.71 4.20 5.18
N ASP A 151 -1.64 3.25 5.07
CA ASP A 151 -2.34 2.94 3.83
C ASP A 151 -3.77 2.49 4.17
N ILE A 152 -4.77 3.30 3.77
CA ILE A 152 -6.16 3.07 4.11
C ILE A 152 -7.05 3.34 2.91
N THR A 153 -7.78 2.31 2.47
CA THR A 153 -8.86 2.47 1.48
C THR A 153 -10.22 2.30 2.14
N ARG A 154 -11.15 3.23 1.86
CA ARG A 154 -12.55 3.15 2.28
C ARG A 154 -13.49 3.58 1.17
N THR A 155 -14.61 2.85 1.03
CA THR A 155 -15.68 3.15 0.07
C THR A 155 -16.99 3.39 0.82
N TRP A 156 -17.70 4.47 0.46
CA TRP A 156 -18.95 4.86 1.11
C TRP A 156 -19.82 5.70 0.17
N PRO A 157 -21.16 5.73 0.35
CA PRO A 157 -22.04 6.57 -0.49
C PRO A 157 -21.87 8.05 -0.12
N VAL A 158 -21.66 8.91 -1.12
CA VAL A 158 -21.35 10.34 -0.92
C VAL A 158 -22.43 11.07 -0.12
N ASN A 159 -23.68 10.62 -0.18
CA ASN A 159 -24.81 11.16 0.58
C ASN A 159 -25.02 10.48 1.96
N GLY A 160 -24.15 9.54 2.34
CA GLY A 160 -24.20 8.81 3.61
C GLY A 160 -25.27 7.72 3.69
N LYS A 161 -25.93 7.35 2.57
CA LYS A 161 -27.01 6.37 2.55
C LYS A 161 -26.73 5.30 1.49
N PHE A 162 -26.46 4.07 1.95
CA PHE A 162 -26.39 2.93 1.06
C PHE A 162 -27.75 2.58 0.47
N THR A 163 -27.81 2.33 -0.83
CA THR A 163 -28.90 1.54 -1.43
C THR A 163 -28.75 0.09 -1.03
N ASP A 164 -29.81 -0.72 -1.17
CA ASP A 164 -29.73 -2.14 -0.81
C ASP A 164 -28.63 -2.90 -1.60
N PRO A 165 -28.50 -2.76 -2.94
CA PRO A 165 -27.42 -3.40 -3.67
C PRO A 165 -26.01 -2.94 -3.24
N GLN A 166 -25.84 -1.65 -2.98
CA GLN A 166 -24.55 -1.12 -2.49
C GLN A 166 -24.19 -1.71 -1.13
N ARG A 167 -25.17 -1.84 -0.23
CA ARG A 167 -24.97 -2.41 1.09
C ARG A 167 -24.58 -3.88 1.02
N GLU A 168 -25.26 -4.67 0.18
CA GLU A 168 -24.98 -6.10 0.01
C GLU A 168 -23.53 -6.33 -0.43
N ILE A 169 -23.06 -5.59 -1.44
CA ILE A 169 -21.68 -5.67 -1.90
C ILE A 169 -20.71 -5.16 -0.83
N TYR A 170 -21.00 -4.03 -0.18
CA TYR A 170 -20.16 -3.49 0.89
C TYR A 170 -19.97 -4.48 2.05
N GLU A 171 -21.04 -5.10 2.51
CA GLU A 171 -21.02 -6.09 3.60
C GLU A 171 -20.25 -7.36 3.19
N LEU A 172 -20.36 -7.78 1.92
CA LEU A 172 -19.58 -8.88 1.38
C LEU A 172 -18.08 -8.56 1.40
N VAL A 173 -17.67 -7.37 0.90
CA VAL A 173 -16.27 -6.93 0.90
C VAL A 173 -15.73 -6.80 2.31
N LEU A 174 -16.50 -6.22 3.24
CA LEU A 174 -16.12 -6.14 4.66
C LEU A 174 -15.95 -7.53 5.31
N LYS A 175 -16.78 -8.50 4.94
CA LYS A 175 -16.64 -9.88 5.40
C LYS A 175 -15.35 -10.51 4.86
N ALA A 176 -15.00 -10.24 3.60
CA ALA A 176 -13.77 -10.73 2.98
C ALA A 176 -12.54 -10.12 3.63
N GLU A 177 -12.52 -8.80 3.88
CA GLU A 177 -11.45 -8.09 4.59
C GLU A 177 -11.22 -8.71 5.98
N LYS A 178 -12.27 -8.89 6.77
CA LYS A 178 -12.18 -9.51 8.10
C LYS A 178 -11.63 -10.94 8.04
N ALA A 179 -12.05 -11.73 7.05
CA ALA A 179 -11.53 -13.08 6.86
C ALA A 179 -10.03 -13.07 6.52
N ALA A 180 -9.59 -12.14 5.66
CA ALA A 180 -8.18 -11.95 5.34
C ALA A 180 -7.36 -11.57 6.58
N ILE A 181 -7.82 -10.60 7.37
CA ILE A 181 -7.15 -10.19 8.62
C ILE A 181 -7.04 -11.38 9.59
N GLN A 182 -8.10 -12.18 9.75
CA GLN A 182 -8.07 -13.36 10.60
C GLN A 182 -7.10 -14.45 10.11
N ALA A 183 -6.85 -14.54 8.81
CA ALA A 183 -5.89 -15.47 8.23
C ALA A 183 -4.42 -15.01 8.39
N CYS A 184 -4.18 -13.74 8.74
CA CYS A 184 -2.83 -13.21 9.05
C CYS A 184 -2.37 -13.72 10.41
N GLN A 185 -1.86 -14.96 10.46
CA GLN A 185 -1.38 -15.59 11.68
C GLN A 185 0.11 -15.89 11.58
N VAL A 186 0.81 -15.89 12.72
CA VAL A 186 2.22 -16.29 12.78
C VAL A 186 2.38 -17.71 12.23
N GLY A 187 3.27 -17.87 11.24
CA GLY A 187 3.52 -19.15 10.58
C GLY A 187 2.55 -19.49 9.43
N ALA A 188 1.53 -18.66 9.17
CA ALA A 188 0.67 -18.86 8.01
C ALA A 188 1.43 -18.55 6.71
N PRO A 189 1.22 -19.31 5.62
CA PRO A 189 1.74 -18.97 4.31
C PRO A 189 1.30 -17.58 3.87
N TRP A 190 2.18 -16.85 3.16
CA TRP A 190 1.89 -15.48 2.67
C TRP A 190 0.56 -15.37 1.92
N LYS A 191 0.22 -16.35 1.10
CA LYS A 191 -1.01 -16.34 0.30
C LYS A 191 -2.30 -16.60 1.09
N SER A 192 -2.23 -17.02 2.35
CA SER A 192 -3.40 -17.45 3.14
C SER A 192 -4.47 -16.36 3.27
N PHE A 193 -4.08 -15.11 3.44
CA PHE A 193 -5.06 -14.02 3.57
C PHE A 193 -5.74 -13.70 2.24
N HIS A 194 -5.01 -13.80 1.11
CA HIS A 194 -5.61 -13.64 -0.22
C HIS A 194 -6.60 -14.77 -0.52
N GLU A 195 -6.23 -16.02 -0.24
CA GLU A 195 -7.10 -17.17 -0.42
C GLU A 195 -8.37 -17.06 0.45
N ALA A 196 -8.24 -16.56 1.69
CA ALA A 196 -9.37 -16.37 2.58
C ALA A 196 -10.36 -15.33 2.03
N ALA A 197 -9.86 -14.15 1.59
CA ALA A 197 -10.68 -13.12 0.98
C ALA A 197 -11.36 -13.63 -0.31
N SER A 198 -10.59 -14.27 -1.18
CA SER A 198 -11.08 -14.78 -2.47
C SER A 198 -12.23 -15.78 -2.31
N LYS A 199 -12.13 -16.70 -1.34
CA LYS A 199 -13.21 -17.67 -1.04
C LYS A 199 -14.48 -16.97 -0.60
N VAL A 200 -14.38 -15.97 0.27
CA VAL A 200 -15.55 -15.21 0.74
C VAL A 200 -16.18 -14.43 -0.40
N LEU A 201 -15.37 -13.75 -1.23
CA LEU A 201 -15.88 -12.99 -2.37
C LEU A 201 -16.51 -13.89 -3.42
N ALA A 202 -15.86 -14.97 -3.82
CA ALA A 202 -16.40 -15.91 -4.81
C ALA A 202 -17.74 -16.49 -4.36
N GLN A 203 -17.84 -16.96 -3.11
CA GLN A 203 -19.11 -17.47 -2.58
C GLN A 203 -20.19 -16.39 -2.53
N GLY A 204 -19.85 -15.17 -2.08
CA GLY A 204 -20.82 -14.08 -2.02
C GLY A 204 -21.31 -13.63 -3.38
N LEU A 205 -20.46 -13.63 -4.41
CA LEU A 205 -20.86 -13.33 -5.79
C LEU A 205 -21.82 -14.39 -6.34
N ILE A 206 -21.64 -15.65 -5.96
CA ILE A 206 -22.59 -16.73 -6.30
C ILE A 206 -23.92 -16.53 -5.55
N ASP A 207 -23.87 -16.29 -4.24
CA ASP A 207 -25.07 -16.09 -3.41
C ASP A 207 -25.91 -14.91 -3.87
N LEU A 208 -25.27 -13.87 -4.44
CA LEU A 208 -25.92 -12.70 -5.04
C LEU A 208 -26.37 -12.92 -6.50
N GLY A 209 -26.13 -14.10 -7.08
CA GLY A 209 -26.47 -14.40 -8.47
C GLY A 209 -25.65 -13.64 -9.52
N ILE A 210 -24.51 -13.09 -9.13
CA ILE A 210 -23.57 -12.40 -10.04
C ILE A 210 -22.72 -13.43 -10.79
N LEU A 211 -22.39 -14.56 -10.13
CA LEU A 211 -21.73 -15.71 -10.75
C LEU A 211 -22.70 -16.90 -10.72
N GLU A 212 -22.90 -17.53 -11.88
CA GLU A 212 -23.75 -18.70 -12.06
C GLU A 212 -22.90 -19.97 -12.26
N CYS A 213 -22.10 -20.33 -11.23
CA CYS A 213 -21.23 -21.51 -11.26
C CYS A 213 -20.98 -22.03 -9.85
N SER A 214 -20.32 -23.17 -9.72
CA SER A 214 -19.89 -23.69 -8.42
C SER A 214 -18.76 -22.85 -7.82
N LEU A 215 -18.53 -22.95 -6.51
CA LEU A 215 -17.42 -22.26 -5.84
C LEU A 215 -16.06 -22.69 -6.41
N GLU A 216 -15.91 -23.97 -6.74
CA GLU A 216 -14.69 -24.50 -7.34
C GLU A 216 -14.41 -23.87 -8.71
N GLU A 217 -15.44 -23.78 -9.56
CA GLU A 217 -15.34 -23.10 -10.85
C GLU A 217 -15.11 -21.60 -10.70
N ALA A 218 -15.79 -20.94 -9.74
CA ALA A 218 -15.61 -19.53 -9.48
C ALA A 218 -14.18 -19.18 -9.06
N LEU A 219 -13.55 -20.00 -8.22
CA LEU A 219 -12.16 -19.83 -7.80
C LEU A 219 -11.17 -20.24 -8.90
N GLY A 220 -11.45 -21.30 -9.64
CA GLY A 220 -10.58 -21.85 -10.68
C GLY A 220 -9.26 -22.39 -10.13
N ASP A 221 -8.40 -22.85 -11.03
CA ASP A 221 -7.07 -23.32 -10.69
C ASP A 221 -6.21 -22.16 -10.14
N ASP A 222 -5.50 -22.42 -9.04
CA ASP A 222 -4.64 -21.44 -8.37
C ASP A 222 -5.30 -20.07 -8.12
N PHE A 223 -6.59 -20.04 -7.81
CA PHE A 223 -7.34 -18.81 -7.58
C PHE A 223 -7.36 -17.86 -8.81
N ASN A 224 -7.45 -18.40 -10.00
CA ASN A 224 -7.49 -17.64 -11.24
C ASN A 224 -8.81 -17.79 -12.02
N GLY A 225 -9.92 -18.03 -11.31
CA GLY A 225 -11.24 -18.22 -11.88
C GLY A 225 -12.05 -16.95 -12.12
N PRO A 226 -13.32 -17.07 -12.55
CA PRO A 226 -14.18 -15.95 -12.94
C PRO A 226 -14.39 -14.87 -11.89
N TYR A 227 -14.26 -15.15 -10.58
CA TYR A 227 -14.35 -14.14 -9.53
C TYR A 227 -13.32 -13.00 -9.74
N ARG A 228 -12.22 -13.27 -10.43
CA ARG A 228 -11.18 -12.29 -10.76
C ARG A 228 -11.68 -11.11 -11.62
N ASN A 229 -12.78 -11.27 -12.32
CA ASN A 229 -13.41 -10.16 -13.05
C ASN A 229 -13.94 -9.06 -12.11
N TYR A 230 -14.17 -9.40 -10.84
CA TYR A 230 -14.67 -8.51 -9.79
C TYR A 230 -13.62 -8.21 -8.71
N PHE A 231 -12.59 -9.03 -8.62
CA PHE A 231 -11.48 -8.88 -7.68
C PHE A 231 -10.14 -9.20 -8.37
N MET A 232 -9.64 -8.24 -9.15
CA MET A 232 -8.52 -8.44 -10.08
C MET A 232 -7.12 -8.25 -9.47
N HIS A 233 -7.02 -7.68 -8.24
CA HIS A 233 -5.73 -7.35 -7.60
C HIS A 233 -5.40 -8.26 -6.42
N GLY A 234 -4.19 -8.12 -5.87
CA GLY A 234 -3.80 -8.79 -4.62
C GLY A 234 -4.50 -8.17 -3.39
N THR A 235 -4.52 -8.91 -2.29
CA THR A 235 -5.27 -8.50 -1.08
C THR A 235 -4.46 -7.57 -0.19
N GLY A 236 -3.12 -7.62 -0.22
CA GLY A 236 -2.31 -6.79 0.64
C GLY A 236 -0.82 -6.93 0.38
N HIS A 237 -0.06 -6.12 1.07
CA HIS A 237 1.40 -6.02 0.99
C HIS A 237 1.98 -5.65 2.37
N LEU A 238 3.29 -5.74 2.51
CA LEU A 238 3.98 -5.21 3.69
C LEU A 238 3.94 -3.68 3.67
N LEU A 239 4.00 -3.10 4.87
CA LEU A 239 3.94 -1.66 5.11
C LEU A 239 5.08 -1.27 6.05
N GLY A 240 5.69 -0.11 5.84
CA GLY A 240 6.78 0.39 6.68
C GLY A 240 7.35 1.71 6.21
N LEU A 241 8.65 1.76 5.91
CA LEU A 241 9.31 2.93 5.33
C LEU A 241 8.85 3.19 3.89
N ASP A 242 8.40 2.16 3.19
CA ASP A 242 7.69 2.29 1.94
C ASP A 242 6.24 1.82 2.14
N VAL A 243 5.30 2.36 1.36
CA VAL A 243 3.90 1.90 1.35
C VAL A 243 3.84 0.43 0.92
N HIS A 244 4.52 0.07 -0.17
CA HIS A 244 4.79 -1.30 -0.56
C HIS A 244 6.18 -1.69 -0.06
N ASP A 245 6.26 -2.06 1.23
CA ASP A 245 7.53 -2.29 1.91
C ASP A 245 8.20 -3.60 1.48
N VAL A 246 9.50 -3.70 1.77
CA VAL A 246 10.37 -4.82 1.38
C VAL A 246 10.03 -6.11 2.14
N GLY A 247 10.38 -7.26 1.56
CA GLY A 247 10.34 -8.58 2.21
C GLY A 247 9.19 -9.50 1.83
N GLY A 248 8.22 -9.03 1.03
CA GLY A 248 7.01 -9.80 0.66
C GLY A 248 7.15 -10.73 -0.53
N GLY A 249 8.34 -11.03 -1.07
CA GLY A 249 8.38 -11.91 -2.23
C GLY A 249 9.56 -11.82 -3.18
N ARG A 250 10.67 -11.26 -2.78
CA ARG A 250 11.92 -11.55 -3.51
C ARG A 250 12.40 -12.93 -3.09
N GLN A 251 11.70 -13.98 -3.55
CA GLN A 251 12.22 -15.33 -3.57
C GLN A 251 13.27 -15.40 -4.67
N GLY A 252 14.51 -15.69 -4.30
CA GLY A 252 15.51 -16.11 -5.23
C GLY A 252 16.90 -15.56 -5.02
N ASP A 253 17.37 -15.41 -3.79
CA ASP A 253 18.80 -15.33 -3.49
C ASP A 253 19.03 -15.91 -2.08
N ASP A 254 19.09 -17.24 -2.00
CA ASP A 254 19.78 -17.96 -0.94
C ASP A 254 21.24 -18.20 -1.32
#